data_5442db140b191d73a342ae07ceaeab20
#
_entry.id   5442db140b191d73a342ae07ceaeab20
#
_cell.length_a   1.000
_cell.length_b   1.000
_cell.length_c   1.000
_cell.angle_alpha   90.00
_cell.angle_beta   90.00
_cell.angle_gamma   90.00
#
_symmetry.space_group_name_H-M   'P 1'
#
loop_
_entity.id
_entity.type
_entity.pdbx_description
1 polymer ?
#
loop_
_entity_poly.entity_id
_entity_poly.type
_entity_poly.pdbx_seq_one_letter_code
_entity_poly.pdbx_strand_id
1 'polypeptide(L)'
;DMPMYCNAMYLESESSKNKLVILDFDLCSMSEEIDSMVRDSVMSILDISKESIRICLSHTHAGPPYGKDNLNGAGWITEGVELINPYYDSFPEKISNSVMEAVESAVNCNVSYGKGMSDININRRPADEKGNLFTGRNWDGPVDHSVDVIGFDDENGNVVSTIVGYACHPHILGPENRLISPDYPGHLRKTVEDIVGG
;
A
#
# COMPACT_ATOMS: atom_id res chain seq x y z
N ASP A 1 -11.92 -8.42 11.26
CA ASP A 1 -12.13 -8.41 9.81
C ASP A 1 -12.25 -6.98 9.33
N MET A 2 -11.35 -6.54 8.47
CA MET A 2 -11.36 -5.18 7.91
C MET A 2 -11.36 -5.30 6.39
N PRO A 3 -12.08 -4.42 5.67
CA PRO A 3 -12.00 -4.40 4.22
C PRO A 3 -10.58 -4.03 3.76
N MET A 4 -10.20 -4.54 2.60
CA MET A 4 -8.96 -4.20 1.93
C MET A 4 -9.23 -3.16 0.87
N TYR A 5 -8.33 -2.20 0.74
CA TYR A 5 -8.48 -1.07 -0.16
C TYR A 5 -7.36 -0.99 -1.20
N CYS A 6 -7.65 -0.31 -2.27
CA CYS A 6 -6.70 0.40 -3.08
C CYS A 6 -7.01 1.89 -2.94
N ASN A 7 -6.12 2.64 -2.30
CA ASN A 7 -6.25 4.08 -2.19
C ASN A 7 -5.57 4.73 -3.39
N ALA A 8 -6.26 5.65 -4.06
CA ALA A 8 -5.74 6.41 -5.18
C ALA A 8 -5.51 7.87 -4.77
N MET A 9 -4.32 8.38 -5.06
CA MET A 9 -3.98 9.80 -4.91
C MET A 9 -3.54 10.35 -6.25
N TYR A 10 -4.11 11.47 -6.65
CA TYR A 10 -3.70 12.24 -7.83
C TYR A 10 -2.98 13.52 -7.41
N LEU A 11 -1.81 13.76 -7.96
CA LEU A 11 -1.02 14.95 -7.74
C LEU A 11 -0.73 15.63 -9.09
N GLU A 12 -0.95 16.94 -9.17
CA GLU A 12 -0.55 17.74 -10.31
C GLU A 12 0.22 18.97 -9.84
N SER A 13 1.39 19.20 -10.42
CA SER A 13 2.17 20.42 -10.15
C SER A 13 1.50 21.63 -10.78
N GLU A 14 1.19 22.65 -10.00
CA GLU A 14 0.60 23.89 -10.49
C GLU A 14 1.45 24.56 -11.58
N SER A 15 2.75 24.58 -11.40
CA SER A 15 3.69 25.29 -12.28
C SER A 15 4.09 24.49 -13.52
N SER A 16 4.46 23.20 -13.36
CA SER A 16 4.99 22.37 -14.46
C SER A 16 3.94 21.53 -15.16
N LYS A 17 2.74 21.41 -14.56
CA LYS A 17 1.67 20.52 -14.99
C LYS A 17 2.06 19.04 -15.04
N ASN A 18 3.16 18.68 -14.40
CA ASN A 18 3.52 17.28 -14.21
C ASN A 18 2.51 16.58 -13.31
N LYS A 19 2.13 15.37 -13.70
CA LYS A 19 1.14 14.55 -13.00
C LYS A 19 1.80 13.33 -12.39
N LEU A 20 1.29 12.90 -11.24
CA LEU A 20 1.67 11.66 -10.57
C LEU A 20 0.41 11.02 -9.99
N VAL A 21 0.24 9.73 -10.24
CA VAL A 21 -0.76 8.90 -9.57
C VAL A 21 -0.04 7.96 -8.60
N ILE A 22 -0.47 7.95 -7.35
CA ILE A 22 -0.02 6.99 -6.34
C ILE A 22 -1.18 6.06 -6.04
N LEU A 23 -0.95 4.76 -6.16
CA LEU A 23 -1.89 3.70 -5.81
C LEU A 23 -1.30 2.88 -4.68
N ASP A 24 -1.97 2.85 -3.53
CA ASP A 24 -1.56 2.06 -2.36
C ASP A 24 -2.54 0.90 -2.14
N PHE A 25 -2.05 -0.33 -2.34
CA PHE A 25 -2.84 -1.54 -2.28
C PHE A 25 -2.60 -2.31 -0.98
N ASP A 26 -3.65 -2.86 -0.42
CA ASP A 26 -3.57 -3.88 0.64
C ASP A 26 -3.25 -5.27 0.05
N LEU A 27 -2.05 -5.39 -0.52
CA LEU A 27 -1.52 -6.61 -1.09
C LEU A 27 -0.12 -6.89 -0.54
N CYS A 28 0.24 -8.16 -0.41
CA CYS A 28 1.60 -8.54 -0.02
C CYS A 28 2.60 -8.31 -1.16
N SER A 29 2.21 -8.64 -2.36
CA SER A 29 3.03 -8.52 -3.58
C SER A 29 2.12 -8.42 -4.79
N MET A 30 2.68 -8.13 -5.95
CA MET A 30 1.96 -8.02 -7.22
C MET A 30 2.80 -8.64 -8.33
N SER A 31 2.17 -9.45 -9.19
CA SER A 31 2.84 -10.00 -10.38
C SER A 31 3.02 -8.91 -11.44
N GLU A 32 3.96 -9.11 -12.35
CA GLU A 32 4.21 -8.20 -13.48
C GLU A 32 2.97 -8.03 -14.37
N GLU A 33 2.17 -9.09 -14.55
CA GLU A 33 0.90 -9.05 -15.27
C GLU A 33 -0.09 -8.08 -14.63
N ILE A 34 -0.24 -8.17 -13.30
CA ILE A 34 -1.16 -7.29 -12.55
C ILE A 34 -0.62 -5.86 -12.51
N ASP A 35 0.69 -5.65 -12.31
CA ASP A 35 1.31 -4.32 -12.37
C ASP A 35 1.05 -3.66 -13.74
N SER A 36 1.24 -4.39 -14.83
CA SER A 36 0.98 -3.88 -16.17
C SER A 36 -0.50 -3.53 -16.36
N MET A 37 -1.41 -4.40 -15.97
CA MET A 37 -2.86 -4.17 -16.05
C MET A 37 -3.28 -2.92 -15.25
N VAL A 38 -2.73 -2.73 -14.04
CA VAL A 38 -2.98 -1.54 -13.21
C VAL A 38 -2.55 -0.27 -13.93
N ARG A 39 -1.32 -0.25 -14.47
CA ARG A 39 -0.79 0.92 -15.20
C ARG A 39 -1.60 1.20 -16.46
N ASP A 40 -1.91 0.18 -17.24
CA ASP A 40 -2.71 0.31 -18.45
C ASP A 40 -4.11 0.87 -18.14
N SER A 41 -4.72 0.47 -17.03
CA SER A 41 -6.01 1.00 -16.57
C SER A 41 -5.93 2.50 -16.30
N VAL A 42 -4.88 2.97 -15.61
CA VAL A 42 -4.68 4.41 -15.34
C VAL A 42 -4.40 5.18 -16.64
N MET A 43 -3.50 4.66 -17.49
CA MET A 43 -3.14 5.30 -18.76
C MET A 43 -4.30 5.34 -19.77
N SER A 44 -5.29 4.45 -19.64
CA SER A 44 -6.49 4.47 -20.49
C SER A 44 -7.42 5.66 -20.20
N ILE A 45 -7.34 6.25 -19.00
CA ILE A 45 -8.21 7.34 -18.56
C ILE A 45 -7.47 8.67 -18.33
N LEU A 46 -6.15 8.63 -18.17
CA LEU A 46 -5.30 9.81 -17.99
C LEU A 46 -4.17 9.85 -19.00
N ASP A 47 -3.93 11.03 -19.56
CA ASP A 47 -2.74 11.29 -20.39
C ASP A 47 -1.51 11.48 -19.49
N ILE A 48 -0.91 10.37 -19.09
CA ILE A 48 0.33 10.29 -18.30
C ILE A 48 1.17 9.10 -18.75
N SER A 49 2.48 9.13 -18.46
CA SER A 49 3.37 8.00 -18.71
C SER A 49 3.31 6.99 -17.58
N LYS A 50 3.71 5.74 -17.85
CA LYS A 50 3.75 4.69 -16.81
C LYS A 50 4.71 5.00 -15.66
N GLU A 51 5.74 5.80 -15.92
CA GLU A 51 6.70 6.27 -14.92
C GLU A 51 6.06 7.26 -13.92
N SER A 52 4.96 7.91 -14.33
CA SER A 52 4.15 8.80 -13.49
C SER A 52 3.10 8.06 -12.65
N ILE A 53 3.15 6.72 -12.61
CA ILE A 53 2.27 5.90 -11.77
C ILE A 53 3.12 5.18 -10.74
N ARG A 54 2.96 5.54 -9.47
CA ARG A 54 3.60 4.87 -8.34
C ARG A 54 2.65 3.84 -7.75
N ILE A 55 3.03 2.57 -7.80
CA ILE A 55 2.32 1.49 -7.10
C ILE A 55 3.06 1.21 -5.80
N CYS A 56 2.32 1.27 -4.70
CA CYS A 56 2.74 0.93 -3.35
C CYS A 56 1.93 -0.27 -2.86
N LEU A 57 2.54 -1.10 -2.03
CA LEU A 57 1.90 -2.26 -1.45
C LEU A 57 2.11 -2.22 0.07
N SER A 58 1.04 -2.38 0.84
CA SER A 58 1.15 -2.46 2.30
C SER A 58 1.97 -3.66 2.76
N HIS A 59 2.08 -4.67 1.92
CA HIS A 59 2.74 -5.95 2.18
C HIS A 59 2.03 -6.80 3.23
N THR A 60 0.72 -6.61 3.43
CA THR A 60 -0.06 -7.46 4.35
C THR A 60 0.01 -8.93 3.94
N HIS A 61 0.23 -9.81 4.92
CA HIS A 61 0.24 -11.26 4.72
C HIS A 61 -1.14 -11.91 4.91
N ALA A 62 -2.18 -11.11 5.15
CA ALA A 62 -3.55 -11.58 5.32
C ALA A 62 -4.45 -11.19 4.14
N GLY A 63 -3.88 -11.08 2.94
CA GLY A 63 -4.55 -10.71 1.69
C GLY A 63 -4.59 -11.83 0.66
N PRO A 64 -5.08 -11.54 -0.57
CA PRO A 64 -5.11 -12.50 -1.67
C PRO A 64 -3.70 -12.83 -2.17
N PRO A 65 -3.54 -13.92 -2.94
CA PRO A 65 -2.27 -14.28 -3.54
C PRO A 65 -1.80 -13.24 -4.57
N TYR A 66 -0.53 -13.29 -4.95
CA TYR A 66 0.22 -12.24 -5.66
C TYR A 66 -0.19 -11.99 -7.12
N GLY A 67 -1.07 -12.82 -7.68
CA GLY A 67 -1.54 -12.72 -9.07
C GLY A 67 -2.13 -14.04 -9.53
N LYS A 68 -2.62 -14.05 -10.78
CA LYS A 68 -3.33 -15.20 -11.37
C LYS A 68 -2.43 -16.44 -11.51
N ASP A 69 -1.16 -16.25 -11.88
CA ASP A 69 -0.22 -17.34 -12.17
C ASP A 69 0.49 -17.91 -10.93
N ASN A 70 0.51 -17.17 -9.82
CA ASN A 70 1.17 -17.62 -8.60
C ASN A 70 0.47 -18.77 -7.87
N LEU A 71 -0.70 -19.17 -8.34
CA LEU A 71 -1.41 -20.35 -7.84
C LEU A 71 -0.62 -21.63 -8.07
N ASN A 72 0.09 -21.73 -9.21
CA ASN A 72 0.88 -22.90 -9.57
C ASN A 72 2.21 -23.01 -8.80
N GLY A 73 2.75 -21.88 -8.28
CA GLY A 73 3.99 -21.84 -7.52
C GLY A 73 3.80 -21.94 -6.01
N ALA A 74 2.62 -21.61 -5.51
CA ALA A 74 2.36 -21.57 -4.07
C ALA A 74 1.94 -22.91 -3.48
N GLY A 75 1.63 -23.95 -4.25
CA GLY A 75 1.39 -25.36 -3.85
C GLY A 75 0.50 -25.63 -2.61
N TRP A 76 0.15 -24.58 -1.89
CA TRP A 76 -0.54 -24.56 -0.60
C TRP A 76 -1.94 -23.95 -0.64
N ILE A 77 -2.30 -23.26 -1.75
CA ILE A 77 -3.67 -22.78 -1.96
C ILE A 77 -4.42 -23.89 -2.69
N THR A 78 -5.29 -24.58 -1.97
CA THR A 78 -6.05 -25.72 -2.48
C THR A 78 -7.55 -25.42 -2.64
N GLU A 79 -8.02 -24.32 -2.05
CA GLU A 79 -9.44 -23.93 -2.06
C GLU A 79 -9.59 -22.46 -2.45
N GLY A 80 -10.69 -22.11 -3.10
CA GLY A 80 -11.00 -20.72 -3.50
C GLY A 80 -10.20 -20.19 -4.69
N VAL A 81 -9.48 -21.07 -5.40
CA VAL A 81 -8.68 -20.72 -6.58
C VAL A 81 -9.53 -20.07 -7.67
N GLU A 82 -10.77 -20.52 -7.81
CA GLU A 82 -11.76 -19.98 -8.75
C GLU A 82 -12.16 -18.53 -8.48
N LEU A 83 -11.90 -18.02 -7.28
CA LEU A 83 -12.22 -16.65 -6.89
C LEU A 83 -11.12 -15.64 -7.30
N ILE A 84 -9.92 -16.10 -7.58
CA ILE A 84 -8.74 -15.26 -7.79
C ILE A 84 -8.83 -14.51 -9.12
N ASN A 85 -9.17 -15.20 -10.19
CA ASN A 85 -9.32 -14.55 -11.50
C ASN A 85 -10.41 -13.47 -11.48
N PRO A 86 -11.65 -13.74 -11.03
CA PRO A 86 -12.67 -12.70 -10.92
C PRO A 86 -12.25 -11.51 -10.03
N TYR A 87 -11.47 -11.76 -8.98
CA TYR A 87 -10.94 -10.70 -8.13
C TYR A 87 -10.04 -9.75 -8.92
N TYR A 88 -9.02 -10.26 -9.60
CA TYR A 88 -8.12 -9.44 -10.40
C TYR A 88 -8.75 -8.88 -11.67
N ASP A 89 -9.71 -9.60 -12.29
CA ASP A 89 -10.47 -9.11 -13.45
C ASP A 89 -11.34 -7.88 -13.11
N SER A 90 -11.65 -7.68 -11.83
CA SER A 90 -12.36 -6.48 -11.35
C SER A 90 -11.48 -5.23 -11.20
N PHE A 91 -10.14 -5.37 -11.25
CA PHE A 91 -9.22 -4.27 -10.98
C PHE A 91 -9.31 -3.12 -11.98
N PRO A 92 -9.36 -3.35 -13.31
CA PRO A 92 -9.39 -2.24 -14.27
C PRO A 92 -10.51 -1.23 -14.00
N GLU A 93 -11.72 -1.72 -13.77
CA GLU A 93 -12.88 -0.86 -13.47
C GLU A 93 -12.73 -0.13 -12.14
N LYS A 94 -12.36 -0.85 -11.07
CA LYS A 94 -12.22 -0.27 -9.73
C LYS A 94 -11.12 0.77 -9.67
N ILE A 95 -9.96 0.49 -10.29
CA ILE A 95 -8.82 1.40 -10.32
C ILE A 95 -9.18 2.65 -11.12
N SER A 96 -9.78 2.49 -12.31
CA SER A 96 -10.22 3.61 -13.13
C SER A 96 -11.18 4.50 -12.37
N ASN A 97 -12.17 3.94 -11.68
CA ASN A 97 -13.12 4.69 -10.89
C ASN A 97 -12.45 5.43 -9.72
N SER A 98 -11.58 4.77 -8.96
CA SER A 98 -10.86 5.41 -7.84
C SER A 98 -9.94 6.55 -8.30
N VAL A 99 -9.25 6.37 -9.42
CA VAL A 99 -8.37 7.40 -9.99
C VAL A 99 -9.19 8.58 -10.52
N MET A 100 -10.32 8.33 -11.20
CA MET A 100 -11.19 9.40 -11.67
C MET A 100 -11.79 10.19 -10.50
N GLU A 101 -12.21 9.53 -9.42
CA GLU A 101 -12.68 10.19 -8.21
C GLU A 101 -11.59 11.08 -7.59
N ALA A 102 -10.33 10.58 -7.52
CA ALA A 102 -9.21 11.38 -7.04
C ALA A 102 -8.92 12.61 -7.93
N VAL A 103 -9.06 12.48 -9.25
CA VAL A 103 -8.91 13.61 -10.19
C VAL A 103 -10.03 14.63 -10.05
N GLU A 104 -11.27 14.16 -9.95
CA GLU A 104 -12.46 15.03 -9.85
C GLU A 104 -12.55 15.76 -8.51
N SER A 105 -12.04 15.16 -7.44
CA SER A 105 -11.99 15.76 -6.10
C SER A 105 -10.72 16.59 -5.83
N ALA A 106 -9.79 16.69 -6.80
CA ALA A 106 -8.53 17.38 -6.60
C ALA A 106 -8.73 18.88 -6.28
N VAL A 107 -8.03 19.34 -5.26
CA VAL A 107 -8.00 20.74 -4.82
C VAL A 107 -6.56 21.21 -4.65
N ASN A 108 -6.36 22.54 -4.63
CA ASN A 108 -5.05 23.10 -4.33
C ASN A 108 -4.67 22.80 -2.88
N CYS A 109 -3.46 22.28 -2.69
CA CYS A 109 -2.96 21.94 -1.37
C CYS A 109 -1.60 22.57 -1.09
N ASN A 110 -1.38 22.91 0.19
CA ASN A 110 -0.06 23.10 0.75
C ASN A 110 0.51 21.75 1.16
N VAL A 111 1.79 21.54 0.90
CA VAL A 111 2.47 20.28 1.26
C VAL A 111 3.36 20.52 2.47
N SER A 112 3.22 19.68 3.47
CA SER A 112 3.99 19.71 4.70
C SER A 112 4.72 18.37 4.90
N TYR A 113 5.80 18.38 5.67
CA TYR A 113 6.54 17.19 6.07
C TYR A 113 6.78 17.19 7.56
N GLY A 114 6.57 16.03 8.18
CA GLY A 114 6.85 15.78 9.57
C GLY A 114 7.56 14.44 9.77
N LYS A 115 8.23 14.30 10.90
CA LYS A 115 8.92 13.07 11.29
C LYS A 115 8.65 12.76 12.76
N GLY A 116 8.22 11.53 13.02
CA GLY A 116 8.06 10.95 14.34
C GLY A 116 8.90 9.69 14.50
N MET A 117 8.66 8.97 15.57
CA MET A 117 9.30 7.69 15.87
C MET A 117 8.29 6.69 16.45
N SER A 118 8.49 5.42 16.12
CA SER A 118 7.76 4.30 16.71
C SER A 118 8.70 3.11 16.87
N ASP A 119 8.58 2.37 17.96
CA ASP A 119 9.42 1.23 18.33
C ASP A 119 8.71 -0.13 18.20
N ILE A 120 7.58 -0.19 17.50
CA ILE A 120 6.85 -1.45 17.28
C ILE A 120 7.52 -2.38 16.26
N ASN A 121 8.40 -1.87 15.43
CA ASN A 121 9.16 -2.67 14.48
C ASN A 121 10.43 -3.25 15.10
N ILE A 122 10.92 -4.34 14.52
CA ILE A 122 12.11 -5.06 14.99
C ILE A 122 12.91 -5.60 13.81
N ASN A 123 14.22 -5.70 13.98
CA ASN A 123 15.06 -6.44 13.04
C ASN A 123 14.70 -7.94 13.10
N ARG A 124 14.54 -8.57 11.93
CA ARG A 124 14.10 -9.96 11.82
C ARG A 124 15.19 -10.92 11.32
N ARG A 125 16.48 -10.58 11.51
CA ARG A 125 17.62 -11.39 11.05
C ARG A 125 18.59 -11.63 12.19
N PRO A 126 18.24 -12.48 13.18
CA PRO A 126 19.22 -13.00 14.14
C PRO A 126 20.15 -14.02 13.45
N ALA A 127 21.33 -14.21 14.05
CA ALA A 127 22.26 -15.25 13.65
C ALA A 127 22.23 -16.41 14.66
N ASP A 128 22.41 -17.64 14.17
CA ASP A 128 22.68 -18.80 15.02
C ASP A 128 24.14 -18.80 15.53
N GLU A 129 24.51 -19.77 16.37
CA GLU A 129 25.85 -19.94 16.91
C GLU A 129 26.94 -20.11 15.83
N LYS A 130 26.55 -20.47 14.60
CA LYS A 130 27.46 -20.65 13.45
C LYS A 130 27.50 -19.42 12.56
N GLY A 131 26.75 -18.36 12.89
CA GLY A 131 26.65 -17.14 12.11
C GLY A 131 25.65 -17.20 10.94
N ASN A 132 24.83 -18.24 10.82
CA ASN A 132 23.79 -18.30 9.79
C ASN A 132 22.61 -17.44 10.17
N LEU A 133 22.17 -16.58 9.25
CA LEU A 133 21.00 -15.74 9.45
C LEU A 133 19.70 -16.55 9.23
N PHE A 134 18.72 -16.30 10.09
CA PHE A 134 17.38 -16.88 9.93
C PHE A 134 16.28 -15.84 10.23
N THR A 135 15.04 -16.19 9.95
CA THR A 135 13.91 -15.32 10.27
C THR A 135 13.51 -15.50 11.72
N GLY A 136 13.71 -14.45 12.54
CA GLY A 136 13.45 -14.46 13.96
C GLY A 136 13.43 -13.03 14.51
N ARG A 137 13.57 -12.86 15.81
CA ARG A 137 13.63 -11.56 16.48
C ARG A 137 15.08 -11.27 16.85
N ASN A 138 15.60 -10.16 16.32
CA ASN A 138 16.94 -9.64 16.64
C ASN A 138 16.79 -8.27 17.32
N TRP A 139 16.75 -8.27 18.63
CA TRP A 139 16.54 -7.07 19.43
C TRP A 139 17.72 -6.09 19.37
N ASP A 140 18.91 -6.58 19.09
CA ASP A 140 20.15 -5.80 19.04
C ASP A 140 20.53 -5.43 17.59
N GLY A 141 19.74 -5.87 16.61
CA GLY A 141 20.00 -5.58 15.19
C GLY A 141 19.57 -4.17 14.81
N PRO A 142 20.18 -3.59 13.76
CA PRO A 142 19.80 -2.27 13.28
C PRO A 142 18.35 -2.26 12.79
N VAL A 143 17.62 -1.21 13.14
CA VAL A 143 16.24 -0.98 12.73
C VAL A 143 15.99 0.52 12.56
N ASP A 144 15.20 0.89 11.55
CA ASP A 144 14.73 2.27 11.37
C ASP A 144 13.40 2.46 12.09
N HIS A 145 13.40 3.24 13.15
CA HIS A 145 12.23 3.60 13.95
C HIS A 145 11.53 4.87 13.46
N SER A 146 12.03 5.50 12.39
CA SER A 146 11.41 6.74 11.92
C SER A 146 10.05 6.49 11.28
N VAL A 147 9.13 7.41 11.55
CA VAL A 147 7.83 7.54 10.89
C VAL A 147 7.84 8.86 10.14
N ASP A 148 7.91 8.79 8.82
CA ASP A 148 7.89 9.96 7.97
C ASP A 148 6.45 10.24 7.50
N VAL A 149 6.04 11.51 7.53
CA VAL A 149 4.68 11.92 7.20
C VAL A 149 4.73 13.09 6.23
N ILE A 150 3.98 12.96 5.13
CA ILE A 150 3.69 14.07 4.21
C ILE A 150 2.21 14.37 4.32
N GLY A 151 1.88 15.61 4.69
CA GLY A 151 0.51 16.11 4.76
C GLY A 151 0.18 17.02 3.58
N PHE A 152 -1.06 16.95 3.14
CA PHE A 152 -1.64 17.79 2.10
C PHE A 152 -2.87 18.50 2.68
N ASP A 153 -2.77 19.82 2.86
CA ASP A 153 -3.82 20.64 3.47
C ASP A 153 -4.39 21.60 2.43
N ASP A 154 -5.70 21.76 2.41
CA ASP A 154 -6.36 22.78 1.55
C ASP A 154 -6.03 24.19 2.02
N GLU A 155 -6.51 25.21 1.28
CA GLU A 155 -6.31 26.64 1.60
C GLU A 155 -6.92 27.06 2.95
N ASN A 156 -7.85 26.28 3.50
CA ASN A 156 -8.49 26.52 4.78
C ASN A 156 -7.80 25.77 5.93
N GLY A 157 -6.79 24.96 5.65
CA GLY A 157 -6.07 24.14 6.61
C GLY A 157 -6.77 22.82 6.95
N ASN A 158 -7.73 22.38 6.13
CA ASN A 158 -8.30 21.03 6.29
C ASN A 158 -7.37 20.00 5.64
N VAL A 159 -7.16 18.89 6.30
CA VAL A 159 -6.36 17.77 5.74
C VAL A 159 -7.15 17.15 4.59
N VAL A 160 -6.52 17.11 3.41
CA VAL A 160 -7.06 16.47 2.20
C VAL A 160 -6.53 15.05 2.07
N SER A 161 -5.25 14.85 2.38
CA SER A 161 -4.63 13.54 2.33
C SER A 161 -3.33 13.49 3.14
N THR A 162 -2.91 12.29 3.52
CA THR A 162 -1.68 12.05 4.27
C THR A 162 -0.96 10.82 3.75
N ILE A 163 0.35 10.92 3.53
CA ILE A 163 1.22 9.77 3.23
C ILE A 163 2.04 9.48 4.48
N VAL A 164 1.99 8.24 4.95
CA VAL A 164 2.79 7.77 6.10
C VAL A 164 3.77 6.70 5.63
N GLY A 165 5.05 6.92 5.88
CA GLY A 165 6.14 5.96 5.63
C GLY A 165 6.66 5.38 6.95
N TYR A 166 6.62 4.05 7.08
CA TYR A 166 7.14 3.36 8.26
C TYR A 166 7.73 1.98 7.90
N ALA A 167 8.95 1.72 8.33
CA ALA A 167 9.67 0.48 8.04
C ALA A 167 9.26 -0.66 9.00
N CYS A 168 8.01 -1.12 8.91
CA CYS A 168 7.48 -2.22 9.71
C CYS A 168 6.80 -3.25 8.80
N HIS A 169 7.17 -4.52 8.95
CA HIS A 169 6.59 -5.60 8.18
C HIS A 169 5.18 -5.94 8.69
N PRO A 170 4.13 -5.84 7.86
CA PRO A 170 2.73 -6.05 8.27
C PRO A 170 2.40 -7.55 8.37
N HIS A 171 2.83 -8.14 9.43
CA HIS A 171 2.60 -9.54 9.80
C HIS A 171 2.31 -9.64 11.31
N ILE A 172 1.59 -8.65 11.85
CA ILE A 172 1.28 -8.56 13.27
C ILE A 172 0.29 -9.65 13.69
N LEU A 173 -0.68 -9.95 12.80
CA LEU A 173 -1.70 -10.99 13.07
C LEU A 173 -1.14 -12.41 13.11
N GLY A 174 0.06 -12.62 12.52
CA GLY A 174 0.74 -13.90 12.56
C GLY A 174 0.11 -14.99 11.70
N PRO A 175 0.71 -16.20 11.67
CA PRO A 175 0.30 -17.29 10.78
C PRO A 175 -1.00 -17.98 11.20
N GLU A 176 -1.47 -17.75 12.42
CA GLU A 176 -2.73 -18.33 12.93
C GLU A 176 -3.97 -17.56 12.43
N ASN A 177 -3.77 -16.34 11.91
CA ASN A 177 -4.87 -15.56 11.33
C ASN A 177 -5.45 -16.26 10.10
N ARG A 178 -6.78 -16.34 10.04
CA ARG A 178 -7.56 -16.91 8.93
C ARG A 178 -8.52 -15.92 8.29
N LEU A 179 -8.46 -14.64 8.72
CA LEU A 179 -9.31 -13.58 8.22
C LEU A 179 -8.52 -12.68 7.26
N ILE A 180 -9.20 -12.17 6.25
CA ILE A 180 -8.66 -11.13 5.37
C ILE A 180 -8.51 -9.84 6.18
N SER A 181 -7.33 -9.22 6.09
CA SER A 181 -7.03 -8.00 6.84
C SER A 181 -5.89 -7.20 6.17
N PRO A 182 -5.99 -5.87 6.17
CA PRO A 182 -4.87 -5.00 5.80
C PRO A 182 -3.76 -4.95 6.87
N ASP A 183 -3.87 -5.72 7.97
CA ASP A 183 -2.97 -5.73 9.12
C ASP A 183 -2.83 -4.31 9.74
N TYR A 184 -1.70 -3.97 10.40
CA TYR A 184 -1.52 -2.67 11.03
C TYR A 184 -1.67 -1.46 10.06
N PRO A 185 -1.30 -1.54 8.75
CA PRO A 185 -1.49 -0.41 7.85
C PRO A 185 -2.95 0.05 7.73
N GLY A 186 -3.89 -0.88 7.72
CA GLY A 186 -5.31 -0.53 7.72
C GLY A 186 -5.76 0.18 8.99
N HIS A 187 -5.29 -0.29 10.15
CA HIS A 187 -5.56 0.39 11.43
C HIS A 187 -4.90 1.76 11.51
N LEU A 188 -3.69 1.90 10.96
CA LEU A 188 -2.99 3.18 10.88
C LEU A 188 -3.79 4.19 10.04
N ARG A 189 -4.19 3.81 8.81
CA ARG A 189 -5.03 4.68 7.94
C ARG A 189 -6.29 5.13 8.66
N LYS A 190 -7.07 4.16 9.17
CA LYS A 190 -8.29 4.49 9.89
C LYS A 190 -8.04 5.43 11.07
N THR A 191 -6.98 5.25 11.82
CA THR A 191 -6.65 6.11 12.97
C THR A 191 -6.29 7.53 12.50
N VAL A 192 -5.53 7.67 11.42
CA VAL A 192 -5.19 8.98 10.84
C VAL A 192 -6.45 9.68 10.36
N GLU A 193 -7.30 9.01 9.57
CA GLU A 193 -8.57 9.55 9.08
C GLU A 193 -9.50 9.99 10.23
N ASP A 194 -9.63 9.16 11.28
CA ASP A 194 -10.49 9.47 12.45
C ASP A 194 -9.99 10.67 13.28
N ILE A 195 -8.67 10.93 13.28
CA ILE A 195 -8.08 11.99 14.11
C ILE A 195 -7.90 13.30 13.36
N VAL A 196 -7.41 13.24 12.13
CA VAL A 196 -7.02 14.44 11.37
C VAL A 196 -7.85 14.67 10.12
N GLY A 197 -8.58 13.68 9.64
CA GLY A 197 -9.30 13.71 8.36
C GLY A 197 -8.39 13.36 7.18
N GLY A 198 -8.94 13.37 5.97
CA GLY A 198 -8.21 13.18 4.71
C GLY A 198 -8.19 11.76 4.18
#